data_341a289692a205a74f733ac8ac3e5755
#
_entry.id   341a289692a205a74f733ac8ac3e5755
#
_cell.length_a   1.000
_cell.length_b   1.000
_cell.length_c   1.000
_cell.angle_alpha   90.00
_cell.angle_beta   90.00
_cell.angle_gamma   90.00
#
_symmetry.space_group_name_H-M   'P 1'
#
loop_
_entity.id
_entity.type
_entity.pdbx_description
1 polymer ?
#
loop_
_entity_poly.entity_id
_entity_poly.type
_entity_poly.pdbx_seq_one_letter_code
_entity_poly.pdbx_strand_id
1 'polypeptide(L)'
;LTAYSSSELQKVDPLSIIYSSLCAAVTDLSLDKSCAQSAIIPYKGKCQFQIMKNGYIELALRSNLLQTINEARIYEGEIEVNKFTGDVTFLKQLNDGVYIGNLAFIRYKTGFEKFKYMSKEEIIEHANKYSQSFRLKKGLWIDDFNVMAKKTVLKLLLKEFAAKADMREAVSPIELGLKYDQCTPINEELTQLEYLDNLL
;
A
#
# COMPACT_ATOMS: atom_id res chain seq x y z
N LEU A 1 7.07 19.21 -12.84
CA LEU A 1 8.03 19.99 -12.03
C LEU A 1 8.86 19.09 -11.10
N THR A 2 8.24 18.08 -10.46
CA THR A 2 8.91 17.17 -9.49
C THR A 2 10.05 16.34 -10.12
N ALA A 3 9.93 15.97 -11.39
CA ALA A 3 10.96 15.19 -12.08
C ALA A 3 12.25 15.96 -12.34
N TYR A 4 12.15 17.27 -12.57
CA TYR A 4 13.34 18.12 -12.82
C TYR A 4 14.12 18.46 -11.55
N SER A 5 13.51 18.35 -10.38
CA SER A 5 14.15 18.68 -9.10
C SER A 5 14.93 17.52 -8.47
N SER A 6 14.78 16.30 -9.00
CA SER A 6 15.48 15.11 -8.49
C SER A 6 16.56 14.64 -9.45
N SER A 7 17.81 14.72 -9.02
CA SER A 7 18.98 14.23 -9.80
C SER A 7 18.89 12.72 -10.13
N GLU A 8 18.15 11.97 -9.36
CA GLU A 8 17.94 10.53 -9.59
C GLU A 8 16.91 10.29 -10.69
N LEU A 9 15.85 11.09 -10.75
CA LEU A 9 14.85 11.00 -11.81
C LEU A 9 15.35 11.45 -13.18
N GLN A 10 16.40 12.27 -13.24
CA GLN A 10 17.04 12.67 -14.49
C GLN A 10 17.84 11.54 -15.17
N LYS A 11 18.16 10.47 -14.43
CA LYS A 11 18.97 9.34 -14.90
C LYS A 11 18.13 8.12 -15.35
N VAL A 12 16.83 8.20 -15.24
CA VAL A 12 15.93 7.10 -15.63
C VAL A 12 15.34 7.33 -17.02
N ASP A 13 14.80 6.26 -17.60
CA ASP A 13 14.09 6.34 -18.87
C ASP A 13 12.93 7.36 -18.81
N PRO A 14 12.90 8.39 -19.69
CA PRO A 14 11.86 9.41 -19.68
C PRO A 14 10.44 8.84 -19.90
N LEU A 15 10.28 7.80 -20.70
CA LEU A 15 8.98 7.16 -20.94
C LEU A 15 8.44 6.53 -19.65
N SER A 16 9.32 6.02 -18.79
CA SER A 16 8.91 5.48 -17.50
C SER A 16 8.38 6.54 -16.54
N ILE A 17 8.84 7.78 -16.64
CA ILE A 17 8.31 8.91 -15.87
C ILE A 17 6.89 9.22 -16.33
N ILE A 18 6.67 9.30 -17.67
CA ILE A 18 5.35 9.55 -18.24
C ILE A 18 4.37 8.47 -17.81
N TYR A 19 4.74 7.20 -17.95
CA TYR A 19 3.91 6.07 -17.55
C TYR A 19 3.54 6.11 -16.07
N SER A 20 4.53 6.32 -15.20
CA SER A 20 4.28 6.41 -13.75
C SER A 20 3.39 7.60 -13.38
N SER A 21 3.48 8.71 -14.17
CA SER A 21 2.61 9.87 -13.99
C SER A 21 1.18 9.57 -14.44
N LEU A 22 1.00 8.80 -15.51
CA LEU A 22 -0.31 8.31 -15.94
C LEU A 22 -0.96 7.40 -14.89
N CYS A 23 -0.19 6.51 -14.26
CA CYS A 23 -0.69 5.69 -13.17
C CYS A 23 -1.22 6.54 -12.00
N ALA A 24 -0.52 7.63 -11.66
CA ALA A 24 -0.99 8.58 -10.66
C ALA A 24 -2.29 9.27 -11.09
N ALA A 25 -2.38 9.67 -12.36
CA ALA A 25 -3.57 10.31 -12.90
C ALA A 25 -4.77 9.36 -12.93
N VAL A 26 -4.59 8.12 -13.37
CA VAL A 26 -5.66 7.11 -13.42
C VAL A 26 -6.18 6.77 -12.02
N THR A 27 -5.29 6.70 -11.03
CA THR A 27 -5.69 6.46 -9.64
C THR A 27 -6.17 7.73 -8.94
N ASP A 28 -6.06 8.89 -9.59
CA ASP A 28 -6.38 10.22 -9.03
C ASP A 28 -5.72 10.42 -7.65
N LEU A 29 -4.44 10.06 -7.54
CA LEU A 29 -3.64 10.23 -6.34
C LEU A 29 -2.58 11.31 -6.53
N SER A 30 -2.47 12.20 -5.55
CA SER A 30 -1.51 13.28 -5.57
C SER A 30 -0.07 12.77 -5.51
N LEU A 31 0.79 13.33 -6.36
CA LEU A 31 2.25 13.17 -6.29
C LEU A 31 2.93 14.20 -5.37
N ASP A 32 2.15 15.08 -4.75
CA ASP A 32 2.67 16.02 -3.78
C ASP A 32 3.11 15.28 -2.51
N LYS A 33 4.37 15.51 -2.11
CA LYS A 33 4.97 14.88 -0.93
C LYS A 33 4.20 15.21 0.36
N SER A 34 3.60 16.39 0.45
CA SER A 34 2.82 16.81 1.62
C SER A 34 1.56 15.97 1.81
N CYS A 35 0.96 15.50 0.72
CA CYS A 35 -0.22 14.63 0.76
C CYS A 35 0.13 13.18 1.15
N ALA A 36 1.36 12.73 0.86
CA ALA A 36 1.84 11.36 1.08
C ALA A 36 0.88 10.28 0.52
N GLN A 37 0.25 10.57 -0.64
CA GLN A 37 -0.66 9.65 -1.30
C GLN A 37 0.06 8.73 -2.28
N SER A 38 0.92 9.28 -3.12
CA SER A 38 1.70 8.50 -4.08
C SER A 38 3.07 9.11 -4.34
N ALA A 39 3.96 8.33 -4.94
CA ALA A 39 5.28 8.77 -5.33
C ALA A 39 5.74 8.06 -6.60
N ILE A 40 6.62 8.74 -7.35
CA ILE A 40 7.37 8.16 -8.47
C ILE A 40 8.79 7.89 -7.95
N ILE A 41 9.20 6.63 -7.98
CA ILE A 41 10.46 6.18 -7.37
C ILE A 41 11.35 5.59 -8.45
N PRO A 42 12.63 6.01 -8.54
CA PRO A 42 13.61 5.37 -9.42
C PRO A 42 13.87 3.93 -9.01
N TYR A 43 13.79 3.02 -9.96
CA TYR A 43 14.04 1.60 -9.73
C TYR A 43 14.64 0.95 -10.97
N LYS A 44 15.86 0.41 -10.87
CA LYS A 44 16.57 -0.27 -11.97
C LYS A 44 16.59 0.51 -13.28
N GLY A 45 16.86 1.82 -13.25
CA GLY A 45 16.93 2.67 -14.43
C GLY A 45 15.59 3.10 -15.02
N LYS A 46 14.49 2.70 -14.44
CA LYS A 46 13.12 3.12 -14.79
C LYS A 46 12.44 3.78 -13.58
N CYS A 47 11.33 4.48 -13.83
CA CYS A 47 10.45 4.95 -12.76
C CYS A 47 9.40 3.90 -12.43
N GLN A 48 9.04 3.84 -11.15
CA GLN A 48 7.96 3.02 -10.65
C GLN A 48 6.97 3.93 -9.89
N PHE A 49 5.70 3.87 -10.26
CA PHE A 49 4.63 4.45 -9.47
C PHE A 49 4.43 3.64 -8.19
N GLN A 50 4.33 4.31 -7.07
CA GLN A 50 4.14 3.66 -5.78
C GLN A 50 3.09 4.39 -4.95
N ILE A 51 2.05 3.66 -4.53
CA ILE A 51 1.04 4.19 -3.62
C ILE A 51 1.61 4.20 -2.21
N MET A 52 1.47 5.34 -1.55
CA MET A 52 1.85 5.54 -0.16
C MET A 52 0.68 5.22 0.78
N LYS A 53 0.94 5.24 2.08
CA LYS A 53 -0.07 4.88 3.08
C LYS A 53 -1.36 5.70 2.93
N ASN A 54 -1.24 7.02 2.85
CA ASN A 54 -2.42 7.89 2.71
C ASN A 54 -3.17 7.68 1.39
N GLY A 55 -2.48 7.24 0.33
CA GLY A 55 -3.13 6.88 -0.93
C GLY A 55 -4.04 5.66 -0.78
N TYR A 56 -3.61 4.63 -0.06
CA TYR A 56 -4.48 3.49 0.23
C TYR A 56 -5.70 3.88 1.07
N ILE A 57 -5.52 4.76 2.05
CA ILE A 57 -6.63 5.29 2.86
C ILE A 57 -7.59 6.09 1.98
N GLU A 58 -7.07 6.97 1.12
CA GLU A 58 -7.87 7.77 0.20
C GLU A 58 -8.72 6.90 -0.73
N LEU A 59 -8.11 5.91 -1.39
CA LEU A 59 -8.82 4.97 -2.26
C LEU A 59 -9.88 4.17 -1.50
N ALA A 60 -9.58 3.76 -0.27
CA ALA A 60 -10.52 3.06 0.58
C ALA A 60 -11.74 3.93 0.94
N LEU A 61 -11.52 5.20 1.23
CA LEU A 61 -12.60 6.15 1.54
C LEU A 61 -13.46 6.48 0.33
N ARG A 62 -12.87 6.56 -0.88
CA ARG A 62 -13.61 6.77 -2.13
C ARG A 62 -14.58 5.65 -2.46
N SER A 63 -14.35 4.44 -1.96
CA SER A 63 -15.30 3.33 -2.12
C SER A 63 -16.65 3.60 -1.46
N ASN A 64 -16.71 4.58 -0.55
CA ASN A 64 -17.87 4.93 0.27
C ASN A 64 -18.45 3.77 1.11
N LEU A 65 -17.75 2.66 1.21
CA LEU A 65 -18.15 1.47 1.95
C LEU A 65 -17.69 1.50 3.40
N LEU A 66 -16.53 2.14 3.65
CA LEU A 66 -15.90 2.13 4.95
C LEU A 66 -16.38 3.30 5.83
N GLN A 67 -16.61 2.99 7.10
CA GLN A 67 -16.87 3.96 8.15
C GLN A 67 -15.58 4.34 8.86
N THR A 68 -14.69 3.36 9.09
CA THR A 68 -13.44 3.56 9.82
C THR A 68 -12.34 2.73 9.18
N ILE A 69 -11.16 3.31 9.11
CA ILE A 69 -9.91 2.64 8.72
C ILE A 69 -8.81 3.14 9.65
N ASN A 70 -8.03 2.21 10.21
CA ASN A 70 -6.95 2.56 11.12
C ASN A 70 -5.81 1.53 11.05
N GLU A 71 -4.62 1.93 11.51
CA GLU A 71 -3.50 1.06 11.75
C GLU A 71 -2.79 1.45 13.06
N ALA A 72 -2.31 0.46 13.79
CA ALA A 72 -1.65 0.65 15.08
C ALA A 72 -0.40 -0.23 15.23
N ARG A 73 0.58 0.27 15.99
CA ARG A 73 1.60 -0.57 16.62
C ARG A 73 0.96 -1.32 17.76
N ILE A 74 1.43 -2.54 17.95
CA ILE A 74 0.94 -3.38 19.04
C ILE A 74 2.10 -3.76 19.95
N TYR A 75 1.85 -3.58 21.23
CA TYR A 75 2.76 -3.95 22.31
C TYR A 75 2.24 -5.19 23.05
N GLU A 76 3.15 -5.88 23.71
CA GLU A 76 2.82 -7.10 24.44
C GLU A 76 1.74 -6.84 25.50
N GLY A 77 0.70 -7.68 25.48
CA GLY A 77 -0.45 -7.59 26.40
C GLY A 77 -1.53 -6.58 26.00
N GLU A 78 -1.47 -5.95 24.80
CA GLU A 78 -2.54 -5.08 24.33
C GLU A 78 -3.70 -5.84 23.69
N ILE A 79 -3.41 -6.94 23.00
CA ILE A 79 -4.41 -7.71 22.25
C ILE A 79 -4.23 -9.22 22.43
N GLU A 80 -5.33 -9.93 22.23
CA GLU A 80 -5.37 -11.36 21.93
C GLU A 80 -5.95 -11.58 20.54
N VAL A 81 -5.33 -12.43 19.74
CA VAL A 81 -5.78 -12.75 18.39
C VAL A 81 -6.23 -14.19 18.32
N ASN A 82 -7.48 -14.41 17.95
CA ASN A 82 -7.99 -15.73 17.63
C ASN A 82 -7.58 -16.08 16.20
N LYS A 83 -6.61 -16.99 16.04
CA LYS A 83 -6.07 -17.35 14.72
C LYS A 83 -7.08 -18.07 13.80
N PHE A 84 -8.15 -18.64 14.35
CA PHE A 84 -9.14 -19.36 13.57
C PHE A 84 -10.20 -18.45 12.98
N THR A 85 -10.63 -17.44 13.76
CA THR A 85 -11.68 -16.49 13.32
C THR A 85 -11.08 -15.18 12.79
N GLY A 86 -9.84 -14.87 13.18
CA GLY A 86 -9.20 -13.59 12.91
C GLY A 86 -9.70 -12.46 13.79
N ASP A 87 -10.51 -12.78 14.82
CA ASP A 87 -11.01 -11.78 15.75
C ASP A 87 -9.91 -11.29 16.67
N VAL A 88 -10.02 -10.04 17.07
CA VAL A 88 -9.07 -9.38 17.97
C VAL A 88 -9.81 -8.90 19.21
N THR A 89 -9.37 -9.36 20.36
CA THR A 89 -9.83 -8.87 21.67
C THR A 89 -8.84 -7.82 22.17
N PHE A 90 -9.34 -6.62 22.44
CA PHE A 90 -8.54 -5.54 23.00
C PHE A 90 -8.53 -5.66 24.52
N LEU A 91 -7.34 -5.77 25.13
CA LEU A 91 -7.16 -5.94 26.58
C LEU A 91 -6.92 -4.60 27.28
N LYS A 92 -5.95 -3.84 26.78
CA LYS A 92 -5.57 -2.52 27.29
C LYS A 92 -4.88 -1.74 26.19
N GLN A 93 -4.73 -0.44 26.38
CA GLN A 93 -3.94 0.42 25.50
C GLN A 93 -2.64 0.78 26.21
N LEU A 94 -1.51 0.61 25.50
CA LEU A 94 -0.18 0.98 25.97
C LEU A 94 0.42 2.02 25.02
N ASN A 95 1.21 2.95 25.57
CA ASN A 95 1.93 3.93 24.76
C ASN A 95 3.38 3.49 24.48
N ASP A 96 3.87 2.52 25.27
CA ASP A 96 5.20 1.95 25.17
C ASP A 96 5.19 0.49 25.61
N GLY A 97 6.30 -0.20 25.41
CA GLY A 97 6.47 -1.61 25.79
C GLY A 97 7.23 -2.40 24.73
N VAL A 98 7.19 -3.72 24.87
CA VAL A 98 7.79 -4.62 23.90
C VAL A 98 6.92 -4.65 22.64
N TYR A 99 7.46 -4.14 21.53
CA TYR A 99 6.78 -4.15 20.24
C TYR A 99 6.67 -5.58 19.70
N ILE A 100 5.44 -6.05 19.46
CA ILE A 100 5.15 -7.41 18.99
C ILE A 100 4.59 -7.47 17.57
N GLY A 101 4.13 -6.35 17.00
CA GLY A 101 3.59 -6.35 15.64
C GLY A 101 2.74 -5.14 15.30
N ASN A 102 2.04 -5.23 14.17
CA ASN A 102 1.10 -4.20 13.72
C ASN A 102 -0.28 -4.79 13.45
N LEU A 103 -1.28 -3.98 13.73
CA LEU A 103 -2.68 -4.26 13.45
C LEU A 103 -3.21 -3.24 12.45
N ALA A 104 -3.96 -3.70 11.45
CA ALA A 104 -4.82 -2.86 10.65
C ALA A 104 -6.28 -3.23 10.90
N PHE A 105 -7.15 -2.25 10.83
CA PHE A 105 -8.58 -2.36 11.13
C PHE A 105 -9.41 -1.62 10.10
N ILE A 106 -10.51 -2.24 9.67
CA ILE A 106 -11.58 -1.60 8.91
C ILE A 106 -12.93 -1.91 9.51
N ARG A 107 -13.81 -0.90 9.48
CA ARG A 107 -15.24 -1.06 9.77
C ARG A 107 -16.04 -0.56 8.58
N TYR A 108 -16.92 -1.41 8.09
CA TYR A 108 -17.87 -1.05 7.03
C TYR A 108 -19.04 -0.26 7.60
N LYS A 109 -19.71 0.51 6.76
CA LYS A 109 -20.97 1.21 7.14
C LYS A 109 -22.09 0.26 7.55
N THR A 110 -22.01 -1.00 7.14
CA THR A 110 -22.92 -2.07 7.58
C THR A 110 -22.68 -2.55 9.01
N GLY A 111 -21.60 -2.06 9.67
CA GLY A 111 -21.17 -2.53 10.97
C GLY A 111 -20.21 -3.73 10.94
N PHE A 112 -19.98 -4.32 9.77
CA PHE A 112 -19.02 -5.43 9.66
C PHE A 112 -17.59 -4.93 9.87
N GLU A 113 -16.81 -5.68 10.66
CA GLU A 113 -15.45 -5.34 11.04
C GLU A 113 -14.46 -6.40 10.57
N LYS A 114 -13.28 -5.96 10.20
CA LYS A 114 -12.15 -6.85 9.93
C LYS A 114 -10.85 -6.30 10.46
N PHE A 115 -10.03 -7.24 10.91
CA PHE A 115 -8.70 -7.01 11.45
C PHE A 115 -7.67 -7.78 10.64
N LYS A 116 -6.47 -7.23 10.54
CA LYS A 116 -5.27 -7.92 10.06
C LYS A 116 -4.16 -7.63 11.04
N TYR A 117 -3.79 -8.63 11.82
CA TYR A 117 -2.59 -8.56 12.66
C TYR A 117 -1.45 -9.29 11.95
N MET A 118 -0.26 -8.75 12.05
CA MET A 118 0.99 -9.41 11.70
C MET A 118 2.00 -9.21 12.82
N SER A 119 2.62 -10.28 13.26
CA SER A 119 3.71 -10.19 14.22
C SER A 119 4.93 -9.49 13.60
N LYS A 120 5.83 -9.04 14.44
CA LYS A 120 7.09 -8.43 13.98
C LYS A 120 7.87 -9.38 13.06
N GLU A 121 7.90 -10.66 13.41
CA GLU A 121 8.58 -11.73 12.66
C GLU A 121 7.93 -11.93 11.29
N GLU A 122 6.61 -12.02 11.21
CA GLU A 122 5.86 -12.13 9.96
C GLU A 122 6.07 -10.92 9.04
N ILE A 123 6.14 -9.71 9.62
CA ILE A 123 6.42 -8.49 8.84
C ILE A 123 7.83 -8.53 8.27
N ILE A 124 8.82 -8.97 9.05
CA ILE A 124 10.21 -9.13 8.60
C ILE A 124 10.30 -10.19 7.50
N GLU A 125 9.65 -11.33 7.67
CA GLU A 125 9.60 -12.38 6.66
C GLU A 125 8.98 -11.88 5.35
N HIS A 126 7.84 -11.18 5.46
CA HIS A 126 7.19 -10.54 4.32
C HIS A 126 8.12 -9.53 3.62
N ALA A 127 8.80 -8.68 4.39
CA ALA A 127 9.75 -7.71 3.84
C ALA A 127 10.93 -8.40 3.14
N ASN A 128 11.49 -9.47 3.73
CA ASN A 128 12.54 -10.27 3.11
C ASN A 128 12.09 -10.89 1.77
N LYS A 129 10.86 -11.40 1.72
CA LYS A 129 10.33 -12.04 0.52
C LYS A 129 10.06 -11.06 -0.61
N TYR A 130 9.46 -9.91 -0.31
CA TYR A 130 8.90 -9.02 -1.33
C TYR A 130 9.67 -7.70 -1.52
N SER A 131 10.53 -7.30 -0.58
CA SER A 131 11.24 -6.02 -0.67
C SER A 131 12.72 -6.20 -0.97
N GLN A 132 13.14 -5.76 -2.16
CA GLN A 132 14.57 -5.74 -2.49
C GLN A 132 15.33 -4.74 -1.61
N SER A 133 14.75 -3.57 -1.32
CA SER A 133 15.39 -2.55 -0.47
C SER A 133 15.64 -3.07 0.95
N PHE A 134 14.71 -3.88 1.50
CA PHE A 134 14.92 -4.53 2.78
C PHE A 134 16.10 -5.52 2.74
N ARG A 135 16.14 -6.38 1.72
CA ARG A 135 17.27 -7.33 1.54
C ARG A 135 18.61 -6.63 1.36
N LEU A 136 18.61 -5.48 0.67
CA LEU A 136 19.82 -4.66 0.47
C LEU A 136 20.13 -3.74 1.65
N LYS A 137 19.36 -3.81 2.73
CA LYS A 137 19.49 -2.97 3.93
C LYS A 137 19.52 -1.48 3.60
N LYS A 138 18.60 -1.01 2.77
CA LYS A 138 18.50 0.39 2.30
C LYS A 138 17.07 0.90 2.31
N GLY A 139 16.94 2.24 2.40
CA GLY A 139 15.66 2.94 2.26
C GLY A 139 14.72 2.78 3.45
N LEU A 140 13.47 3.18 3.26
CA LEU A 140 12.47 3.35 4.33
C LEU A 140 12.26 2.12 5.23
N TRP A 141 12.49 0.91 4.75
CA TRP A 141 12.42 -0.27 5.60
C TRP A 141 13.49 -0.30 6.70
N ILE A 142 14.61 0.41 6.49
CA ILE A 142 15.70 0.50 7.47
C ILE A 142 15.58 1.80 8.24
N ASP A 143 15.29 2.91 7.53
CA ASP A 143 15.20 4.24 8.11
C ASP A 143 13.96 4.42 9.00
N ASP A 144 12.82 3.82 8.59
CA ASP A 144 11.56 3.83 9.33
C ASP A 144 10.75 2.54 9.10
N PHE A 145 11.19 1.49 9.78
CA PHE A 145 10.55 0.17 9.75
C PHE A 145 9.05 0.26 10.07
N ASN A 146 8.70 1.08 11.03
CA ASN A 146 7.31 1.17 11.52
C ASN A 146 6.35 1.73 10.46
N VAL A 147 6.76 2.75 9.72
CA VAL A 147 5.96 3.29 8.61
C VAL A 147 5.71 2.23 7.54
N MET A 148 6.75 1.47 7.20
CA MET A 148 6.64 0.40 6.21
C MET A 148 5.83 -0.79 6.71
N ALA A 149 5.95 -1.16 7.98
CA ALA A 149 5.16 -2.20 8.63
C ALA A 149 3.66 -1.84 8.60
N LYS A 150 3.30 -0.64 9.05
CA LYS A 150 1.92 -0.11 9.00
C LYS A 150 1.34 -0.14 7.59
N LYS A 151 2.08 0.40 6.60
CA LYS A 151 1.68 0.37 5.20
C LYS A 151 1.42 -1.06 4.72
N THR A 152 2.29 -2.00 5.07
CA THR A 152 2.22 -3.39 4.61
C THR A 152 0.97 -4.08 5.15
N VAL A 153 0.73 -3.99 6.46
CA VAL A 153 -0.43 -4.63 7.10
C VAL A 153 -1.74 -4.04 6.58
N LEU A 154 -1.81 -2.70 6.44
CA LEU A 154 -2.97 -2.02 5.87
C LEU A 154 -3.23 -2.44 4.43
N LYS A 155 -2.19 -2.48 3.57
CA LYS A 155 -2.31 -2.92 2.18
C LYS A 155 -2.86 -4.35 2.09
N LEU A 156 -2.36 -5.26 2.93
CA LEU A 156 -2.81 -6.65 2.93
C LEU A 156 -4.27 -6.78 3.38
N LEU A 157 -4.69 -6.03 4.40
CA LEU A 157 -6.08 -5.99 4.84
C LEU A 157 -7.01 -5.51 3.71
N LEU A 158 -6.65 -4.39 3.06
CA LEU A 158 -7.45 -3.82 1.98
C LEU A 158 -7.52 -4.76 0.77
N LYS A 159 -6.42 -5.44 0.43
CA LYS A 159 -6.40 -6.43 -0.64
C LYS A 159 -7.34 -7.61 -0.36
N GLU A 160 -7.41 -8.07 0.88
CA GLU A 160 -8.26 -9.22 1.24
C GLU A 160 -9.75 -8.87 1.26
N PHE A 161 -10.10 -7.68 1.74
CA PHE A 161 -11.48 -7.37 2.11
C PHE A 161 -12.09 -6.21 1.34
N ALA A 162 -11.38 -5.13 1.13
CA ALA A 162 -11.98 -3.94 0.51
C ALA A 162 -12.05 -4.03 -1.01
N ALA A 163 -11.13 -4.74 -1.65
CA ALA A 163 -11.15 -4.93 -3.11
C ALA A 163 -12.33 -5.80 -3.59
N LYS A 164 -12.90 -6.64 -2.72
CA LYS A 164 -13.96 -7.61 -3.07
C LYS A 164 -15.37 -7.15 -2.73
N ALA A 165 -15.53 -6.02 -2.08
CA ALA A 165 -16.82 -5.61 -1.51
C ALA A 165 -17.82 -5.07 -2.53
N ASP A 166 -17.39 -4.74 -3.76
CA ASP A 166 -18.28 -4.19 -4.79
C ASP A 166 -18.11 -4.92 -6.13
N MET A 167 -18.78 -6.08 -6.23
CA MET A 167 -18.80 -6.87 -7.47
C MET A 167 -19.84 -6.40 -8.50
N ARG A 168 -20.49 -5.26 -8.32
CA ARG A 168 -21.62 -4.90 -9.16
C ARG A 168 -21.37 -3.85 -10.23
N GLU A 169 -20.39 -2.97 -10.05
CA GLU A 169 -20.07 -1.95 -11.06
C GLU A 169 -18.60 -1.52 -10.95
N ALA A 170 -17.90 -1.48 -12.08
CA ALA A 170 -16.58 -0.91 -12.32
C ALA A 170 -15.48 -1.26 -11.28
N VAL A 171 -14.28 -1.42 -11.72
CA VAL A 171 -13.08 -1.65 -10.87
C VAL A 171 -13.11 -0.71 -9.67
N SER A 172 -13.19 -1.26 -8.46
CA SER A 172 -13.22 -0.43 -7.25
C SER A 172 -11.96 0.45 -7.19
N PRO A 173 -12.04 1.66 -6.59
CA PRO A 173 -10.86 2.52 -6.45
C PRO A 173 -9.66 1.81 -5.82
N ILE A 174 -9.90 0.88 -4.89
CA ILE A 174 -8.85 0.09 -4.24
C ILE A 174 -8.25 -0.93 -5.20
N GLU A 175 -9.06 -1.64 -5.99
CA GLU A 175 -8.58 -2.57 -7.02
C GLU A 175 -7.74 -1.84 -8.05
N LEU A 176 -8.22 -0.70 -8.52
CA LEU A 176 -7.49 0.17 -9.44
C LEU A 176 -6.12 0.55 -8.84
N GLY A 177 -6.10 1.01 -7.59
CA GLY A 177 -4.88 1.32 -6.88
C GLY A 177 -3.94 0.12 -6.77
N LEU A 178 -4.46 -1.05 -6.38
CA LEU A 178 -3.66 -2.27 -6.26
C LEU A 178 -3.09 -2.74 -7.61
N LYS A 179 -3.85 -2.55 -8.71
CA LYS A 179 -3.41 -2.87 -10.07
C LYS A 179 -2.23 -1.98 -10.50
N TYR A 180 -2.27 -0.69 -10.17
CA TYR A 180 -1.24 0.26 -10.59
C TYR A 180 -0.11 0.43 -9.57
N ASP A 181 -0.28 -0.04 -8.32
CA ASP A 181 0.81 0.04 -7.33
C ASP A 181 2.01 -0.81 -7.78
N GLN A 182 3.18 -0.19 -7.74
CA GLN A 182 4.44 -0.77 -8.18
C GLN A 182 4.50 -1.11 -9.68
N CYS A 183 3.58 -0.58 -10.51
CA CYS A 183 3.68 -0.70 -11.95
C CYS A 183 4.94 -0.02 -12.47
N THR A 184 5.73 -0.78 -13.20
CA THR A 184 6.79 -0.27 -14.08
C THR A 184 6.28 -0.34 -15.51
N PRO A 185 6.79 0.52 -16.41
CA PRO A 185 6.53 0.35 -17.84
C PRO A 185 6.90 -1.07 -18.24
N ILE A 186 5.99 -1.71 -18.93
CA ILE A 186 6.01 -3.11 -19.34
C ILE A 186 7.36 -3.47 -19.94
N ASN A 187 7.86 -4.65 -19.61
CA ASN A 187 8.86 -5.34 -20.42
C ASN A 187 8.33 -5.47 -21.85
N GLU A 188 9.19 -5.35 -22.83
CA GLU A 188 8.95 -5.24 -24.26
C GLU A 188 8.06 -6.32 -24.92
N GLU A 189 7.45 -7.22 -24.14
CA GLU A 189 6.64 -8.34 -24.61
C GLU A 189 5.13 -8.15 -24.60
N LEU A 190 4.61 -7.10 -23.96
CA LEU A 190 3.18 -6.75 -24.07
C LEU A 190 3.02 -5.68 -25.16
N THR A 191 2.54 -6.08 -26.30
CA THR A 191 2.26 -5.19 -27.43
C THR A 191 1.27 -4.10 -27.04
N GLN A 192 1.40 -2.91 -27.63
CA GLN A 192 0.50 -1.76 -27.41
C GLN A 192 -1.01 -2.10 -27.54
N LEU A 193 -1.34 -3.22 -28.21
CA LEU A 193 -2.69 -3.72 -28.41
C LEU A 193 -3.30 -4.31 -27.13
N GLU A 194 -2.56 -5.11 -26.35
CA GLU A 194 -3.06 -5.66 -25.08
C GLU A 194 -3.26 -4.58 -24.01
N TYR A 195 -2.55 -3.46 -24.15
CA TYR A 195 -2.71 -2.33 -23.24
C TYR A 195 -4.01 -1.55 -23.51
N LEU A 196 -4.40 -1.42 -24.77
CA LEU A 196 -5.66 -0.77 -25.16
C LEU A 196 -6.88 -1.65 -24.87
N ASP A 197 -6.76 -2.96 -25.06
CA ASP A 197 -7.84 -3.92 -24.75
C ASP A 197 -8.13 -4.04 -23.25
N ASN A 198 -7.18 -3.70 -22.38
CA ASN A 198 -7.39 -3.66 -20.94
C ASN A 198 -7.88 -2.30 -20.41
N LEU A 199 -7.97 -1.27 -21.29
CA LEU A 199 -8.47 0.07 -20.97
C LEU A 199 -9.90 0.32 -21.47
N LEU A 200 -10.42 -0.55 -22.34
CA LEU A 200 -11.79 -0.57 -22.86
C LEU A 200 -12.62 -1.67 -22.20
#